data_a4f8ef5a485c7260b1f49c22ec7832ca
#
_entry.id   a4f8ef5a485c7260b1f49c22ec7832ca
#
_cell.length_a   1.000
_cell.length_b   1.000
_cell.length_c   1.000
_cell.angle_alpha   90.00
_cell.angle_beta   90.00
_cell.angle_gamma   90.00
#
_symmetry.space_group_name_H-M   'P 1'
#
loop_
_entity.id
_entity.type
_entity.pdbx_description
1 polymer ?
#
loop_
_entity_poly.entity_id
_entity_poly.type
_entity_poly.pdbx_seq_one_letter_code
_entity_poly.pdbx_strand_id
1 'polypeptide(L)'
;MKKLVMIVLSMLMVFSMFACQSTAPAAATEAPAATAAATEAPAADTAAPAKTAEGMKIAYFVSTMANEFHQARAAAAIKYAKEKYGAEVVIMDGKSDDNTMINNVDMLATSDFDAAVLHVWQPDAVAPLVMNAIDNGVAMMTFFSPLADTGIPVFRSDEAGGSFAMGASAAEQWVAAHPDKPVVTVQLGWPDHTEVKSGRTDPFVAGIESVVGAGNYTNLGCIDSKGSADATKEAMANILITNPDVNIIYSEAGDLTPGCMAALVDAGRGTMDNGVPKTEIVVSVDCPVSELKEIFNPNSSLKMSLGLPPIQTSEKIIDIIVGVYLGEIAQVSTPAEELFGDVYPVDFYKLKLAEVITWYNLQFGTNLTEADILG
;
A
#
# COMPACT_ATOMS: atom_id res chain seq x y z
N MET A 1 -44.31 27.22 7.69
CA MET A 1 -45.37 26.78 8.62
C MET A 1 -45.11 25.35 9.04
N LYS A 2 -44.88 25.17 10.38
CA LYS A 2 -45.19 23.99 11.21
C LYS A 2 -44.50 22.65 10.79
N LYS A 3 -43.88 21.85 11.63
CA LYS A 3 -43.55 21.87 13.09
C LYS A 3 -42.51 20.80 13.33
N LEU A 4 -41.51 21.13 14.11
CA LEU A 4 -40.74 20.42 15.09
C LEU A 4 -41.54 19.33 15.84
N VAL A 5 -40.99 18.10 15.95
CA VAL A 5 -41.21 17.23 17.12
C VAL A 5 -39.89 16.54 17.51
N MET A 6 -39.39 16.98 18.64
CA MET A 6 -38.37 16.33 19.49
C MET A 6 -39.11 15.32 20.37
N ILE A 7 -38.58 14.12 20.53
CA ILE A 7 -38.89 13.27 21.71
C ILE A 7 -37.56 12.73 22.24
N VAL A 8 -37.22 13.29 23.40
CA VAL A 8 -36.30 12.78 24.41
C VAL A 8 -37.09 11.85 25.32
N LEU A 9 -36.59 10.67 25.62
CA LEU A 9 -36.99 9.98 26.83
C LEU A 9 -35.81 9.19 27.45
N SER A 10 -35.45 9.63 28.58
CA SER A 10 -34.43 9.13 29.51
C SER A 10 -35.02 8.09 30.46
N MET A 11 -34.09 7.35 31.10
CA MET A 11 -34.16 6.72 32.45
C MET A 11 -34.88 5.38 32.59
N LEU A 12 -34.24 4.36 33.11
CA LEU A 12 -34.08 4.14 34.56
C LEU A 12 -33.11 2.99 34.87
N MET A 13 -32.16 3.24 35.77
CA MET A 13 -31.43 2.24 36.55
C MET A 13 -32.34 1.48 37.49
N VAL A 14 -32.11 0.19 37.68
CA VAL A 14 -32.50 -0.48 38.94
C VAL A 14 -31.34 -1.32 39.45
N PHE A 15 -30.76 -0.86 40.54
CA PHE A 15 -29.90 -1.60 41.45
C PHE A 15 -30.78 -2.57 42.29
N SER A 16 -30.30 -3.79 42.46
CA SER A 16 -30.77 -4.66 43.53
C SER A 16 -29.59 -5.36 44.19
N MET A 17 -29.16 -4.79 45.31
CA MET A 17 -28.37 -5.51 46.30
C MET A 17 -29.27 -6.44 47.09
N PHE A 18 -28.82 -7.64 47.41
CA PHE A 18 -29.28 -8.36 48.59
C PHE A 18 -28.08 -8.90 49.38
N ALA A 19 -28.09 -8.57 50.65
CA ALA A 19 -27.06 -8.80 51.64
C ALA A 19 -27.27 -10.12 52.40
N CYS A 20 -26.15 -10.59 52.89
CA CYS A 20 -25.88 -11.49 54.02
C CYS A 20 -27.01 -12.01 54.89
N GLN A 21 -26.95 -13.30 55.24
CA GLN A 21 -27.08 -13.70 56.65
C GLN A 21 -26.28 -14.97 56.95
N SER A 22 -25.49 -14.87 58.01
CA SER A 22 -24.70 -15.87 58.70
C SER A 22 -25.54 -16.71 59.68
N THR A 23 -25.28 -17.98 59.81
CA THR A 23 -25.39 -18.68 61.07
C THR A 23 -24.47 -19.91 61.09
N ALA A 24 -23.62 -20.01 62.11
CA ALA A 24 -22.92 -21.18 62.62
C ALA A 24 -23.58 -21.55 63.96
N PRO A 25 -23.22 -22.58 64.75
CA PRO A 25 -22.47 -23.79 64.46
C PRO A 25 -23.12 -25.07 65.03
N ALA A 26 -22.69 -26.27 64.72
CA ALA A 26 -22.73 -27.41 65.64
C ALA A 26 -21.82 -28.58 65.25
N ALA A 27 -20.92 -28.86 66.19
CA ALA A 27 -20.46 -30.16 66.71
C ALA A 27 -19.77 -31.20 65.80
N ALA A 28 -18.58 -31.52 66.30
CA ALA A 28 -17.65 -32.55 65.87
C ALA A 28 -18.21 -33.99 66.01
N THR A 29 -17.73 -34.84 65.11
CA THR A 29 -17.57 -36.27 65.35
C THR A 29 -16.28 -36.77 64.69
N GLU A 30 -15.45 -37.46 65.50
CA GLU A 30 -14.14 -38.02 65.15
C GLU A 30 -14.21 -39.20 64.16
N ALA A 31 -13.22 -39.22 63.28
CA ALA A 31 -12.34 -40.20 62.67
C ALA A 31 -12.87 -41.57 62.20
N PRO A 32 -12.28 -42.21 61.17
CA PRO A 32 -10.94 -42.78 61.34
C PRO A 32 -9.98 -42.51 60.16
N ALA A 33 -8.71 -42.63 60.47
CA ALA A 33 -7.56 -42.51 59.60
C ALA A 33 -7.66 -43.44 58.37
N ALA A 34 -7.61 -42.84 57.19
CA ALA A 34 -7.34 -43.58 55.95
C ALA A 34 -5.97 -43.17 55.43
N THR A 35 -5.19 -44.18 55.16
CA THR A 35 -3.84 -44.23 54.62
C THR A 35 -3.71 -43.28 53.40
N ALA A 36 -2.79 -42.37 53.45
CA ALA A 36 -2.41 -41.52 52.32
C ALA A 36 -1.74 -42.39 51.24
N ALA A 37 -2.43 -42.61 50.16
CA ALA A 37 -1.83 -43.01 48.88
C ALA A 37 -1.18 -41.73 48.28
N ALA A 38 0.11 -41.80 48.05
CA ALA A 38 0.87 -40.75 47.37
C ALA A 38 0.28 -40.62 45.94
N THR A 39 -0.47 -39.53 45.73
CA THR A 39 -0.88 -39.14 44.39
C THR A 39 0.37 -38.52 43.72
N GLU A 40 0.93 -39.27 42.72
CA GLU A 40 1.91 -38.70 41.80
C GLU A 40 1.40 -37.37 41.25
N ALA A 41 2.19 -36.31 41.38
CA ALA A 41 1.93 -35.03 40.75
C ALA A 41 1.82 -35.27 39.23
N PRO A 42 0.85 -34.60 38.52
CA PRO A 42 0.82 -34.67 37.09
C PRO A 42 2.18 -34.21 36.54
N ALA A 43 2.73 -35.00 35.63
CA ALA A 43 3.94 -34.64 34.90
C ALA A 43 3.71 -33.23 34.32
N ALA A 44 4.66 -32.34 34.55
CA ALA A 44 4.67 -31.02 33.94
C ALA A 44 4.52 -31.21 32.43
N ASP A 45 3.47 -30.63 31.89
CA ASP A 45 3.28 -30.53 30.44
C ASP A 45 4.56 -29.87 29.90
N THR A 46 5.37 -30.64 29.19
CA THR A 46 6.52 -30.07 28.47
C THR A 46 5.94 -29.20 27.38
N ALA A 47 5.91 -27.90 27.63
CA ALA A 47 5.52 -26.91 26.63
C ALA A 47 6.31 -27.21 25.34
N ALA A 48 5.61 -27.34 24.23
CA ALA A 48 6.24 -27.49 22.93
C ALA A 48 7.30 -26.37 22.75
N PRO A 49 8.45 -26.66 22.14
CA PRO A 49 9.49 -25.65 21.95
C PRO A 49 8.87 -24.44 21.25
N ALA A 50 9.14 -23.24 21.79
CA ALA A 50 8.64 -22.00 21.23
C ALA A 50 9.07 -21.91 19.75
N LYS A 51 8.11 -21.62 18.86
CA LYS A 51 8.34 -21.42 17.44
C LYS A 51 9.34 -20.27 17.23
N THR A 52 10.34 -20.42 16.39
CA THR A 52 11.34 -19.40 16.10
C THR A 52 11.33 -19.06 14.61
N ALA A 53 11.79 -17.85 14.25
CA ALA A 53 11.90 -17.45 12.86
C ALA A 53 13.21 -17.91 12.18
N GLU A 54 14.15 -18.48 12.94
CA GLU A 54 15.42 -18.97 12.38
C GLU A 54 15.18 -20.11 11.40
N GLY A 55 15.67 -19.96 10.17
CA GLY A 55 15.47 -20.91 9.08
C GLY A 55 14.10 -20.87 8.41
N MET A 56 13.20 -19.97 8.83
CA MET A 56 11.89 -19.75 8.20
C MET A 56 12.05 -19.41 6.71
N LYS A 57 11.21 -20.01 5.86
CA LYS A 57 11.14 -19.71 4.43
C LYS A 57 9.93 -18.86 4.10
N ILE A 58 10.16 -17.68 3.51
CA ILE A 58 9.13 -16.70 3.16
C ILE A 58 9.01 -16.56 1.64
N ALA A 59 7.85 -16.84 1.07
CA ALA A 59 7.51 -16.47 -0.30
C ALA A 59 7.14 -14.97 -0.35
N TYR A 60 7.90 -14.17 -1.07
CA TYR A 60 7.68 -12.72 -1.17
C TYR A 60 7.28 -12.32 -2.58
N PHE A 61 6.02 -11.97 -2.74
CA PHE A 61 5.44 -11.67 -4.03
C PHE A 61 5.69 -10.22 -4.46
N VAL A 62 6.02 -10.06 -5.73
CA VAL A 62 6.11 -8.77 -6.42
C VAL A 62 5.32 -8.85 -7.71
N SER A 63 4.72 -7.74 -8.17
CA SER A 63 3.97 -7.74 -9.44
C SER A 63 4.90 -8.01 -10.62
N THR A 64 6.08 -7.41 -10.62
CA THR A 64 7.13 -7.63 -11.63
C THR A 64 8.51 -7.23 -11.11
N MET A 65 9.53 -7.96 -11.50
CA MET A 65 10.93 -7.59 -11.25
C MET A 65 11.48 -6.62 -12.29
N ALA A 66 10.69 -6.18 -13.27
CA ALA A 66 11.08 -5.13 -14.21
C ALA A 66 11.04 -3.72 -13.61
N ASN A 67 10.28 -3.51 -12.52
CA ASN A 67 10.12 -2.23 -11.84
C ASN A 67 11.20 -2.04 -10.74
N GLU A 68 11.89 -0.88 -10.74
CA GLU A 68 12.96 -0.55 -9.76
C GLU A 68 12.47 -0.56 -8.30
N PHE A 69 11.24 -0.12 -8.05
CA PHE A 69 10.64 -0.15 -6.71
C PHE A 69 10.51 -1.60 -6.20
N HIS A 70 10.06 -2.53 -7.03
CA HIS A 70 9.95 -3.94 -6.65
C HIS A 70 11.30 -4.61 -6.48
N GLN A 71 12.31 -4.24 -7.29
CA GLN A 71 13.70 -4.70 -7.11
C GLN A 71 14.25 -4.26 -5.75
N ALA A 72 14.07 -2.98 -5.40
CA ALA A 72 14.52 -2.43 -4.12
C ALA A 72 13.81 -3.09 -2.94
N ARG A 73 12.50 -3.32 -3.04
CA ARG A 73 11.72 -4.05 -2.03
C ARG A 73 12.22 -5.47 -1.85
N ALA A 74 12.41 -6.20 -2.93
CA ALA A 74 12.90 -7.58 -2.91
C ALA A 74 14.27 -7.67 -2.24
N ALA A 75 15.21 -6.81 -2.62
CA ALA A 75 16.55 -6.75 -2.03
C ALA A 75 16.50 -6.43 -0.53
N ALA A 76 15.67 -5.47 -0.12
CA ALA A 76 15.49 -5.10 1.27
C ALA A 76 14.89 -6.25 2.10
N ALA A 77 13.85 -6.92 1.59
CA ALA A 77 13.21 -8.04 2.24
C ALA A 77 14.19 -9.19 2.49
N ILE A 78 14.96 -9.59 1.46
CA ILE A 78 15.98 -10.65 1.56
C ILE A 78 17.01 -10.30 2.64
N LYS A 79 17.56 -9.07 2.58
CA LYS A 79 18.58 -8.62 3.52
C LYS A 79 18.06 -8.59 4.95
N TYR A 80 16.94 -7.92 5.17
CA TYR A 80 16.39 -7.68 6.51
C TYR A 80 15.94 -8.98 7.20
N ALA A 81 15.23 -9.84 6.48
CA ALA A 81 14.81 -11.14 6.99
C ALA A 81 16.00 -11.99 7.44
N LYS A 82 17.06 -11.99 6.63
CA LYS A 82 18.30 -12.74 6.95
C LYS A 82 19.02 -12.15 8.16
N GLU A 83 19.22 -10.83 8.19
CA GLU A 83 20.00 -10.17 9.26
C GLU A 83 19.28 -10.17 10.61
N LYS A 84 17.97 -9.95 10.62
CA LYS A 84 17.19 -9.82 11.85
C LYS A 84 16.67 -11.15 12.38
N TYR A 85 16.23 -12.03 11.50
CA TYR A 85 15.50 -13.24 11.87
C TYR A 85 16.18 -14.56 11.49
N GLY A 86 17.27 -14.52 10.70
CA GLY A 86 17.86 -15.73 10.14
C GLY A 86 16.97 -16.41 9.09
N ALA A 87 15.92 -15.75 8.63
CA ALA A 87 14.95 -16.27 7.68
C ALA A 87 15.43 -16.15 6.23
N GLU A 88 14.94 -17.04 5.36
CA GLU A 88 15.16 -17.03 3.92
C GLU A 88 13.95 -16.40 3.20
N VAL A 89 14.20 -15.50 2.26
CA VAL A 89 13.15 -14.91 1.40
C VAL A 89 13.37 -15.37 -0.05
N VAL A 90 12.32 -15.93 -0.65
CA VAL A 90 12.28 -16.32 -2.06
C VAL A 90 11.33 -15.40 -2.79
N ILE A 91 11.82 -14.73 -3.84
CA ILE A 91 11.01 -13.79 -4.62
C ILE A 91 10.12 -14.52 -5.61
N MET A 92 8.82 -14.23 -5.54
CA MET A 92 7.79 -14.74 -6.43
C MET A 92 7.43 -13.65 -7.43
N ASP A 93 8.09 -13.66 -8.60
CA ASP A 93 7.88 -12.68 -9.66
C ASP A 93 6.58 -12.99 -10.43
N GLY A 94 5.60 -12.07 -10.35
CA GLY A 94 4.33 -12.16 -11.06
C GLY A 94 4.42 -11.84 -12.54
N LYS A 95 5.53 -11.24 -13.02
CA LYS A 95 5.80 -10.88 -14.41
C LYS A 95 4.73 -10.01 -15.06
N SER A 96 3.99 -9.24 -14.27
CA SER A 96 2.79 -8.49 -14.70
C SER A 96 1.75 -9.38 -15.39
N ASP A 97 1.65 -10.66 -15.00
CA ASP A 97 0.74 -11.66 -15.57
C ASP A 97 -0.12 -12.31 -14.48
N ASP A 98 -1.43 -12.12 -14.56
CA ASP A 98 -2.38 -12.61 -13.57
C ASP A 98 -2.35 -14.14 -13.41
N ASN A 99 -2.22 -14.89 -14.49
CA ASN A 99 -2.16 -16.35 -14.42
C ASN A 99 -0.90 -16.83 -13.71
N THR A 100 0.24 -16.17 -13.98
CA THR A 100 1.50 -16.46 -13.27
C THR A 100 1.34 -16.20 -11.79
N MET A 101 0.72 -15.08 -11.41
CA MET A 101 0.47 -14.73 -10.01
C MET A 101 -0.45 -15.74 -9.32
N ILE A 102 -1.59 -16.08 -9.94
CA ILE A 102 -2.55 -17.06 -9.42
C ILE A 102 -1.88 -18.43 -9.23
N ASN A 103 -1.13 -18.91 -10.22
CA ASN A 103 -0.41 -20.18 -10.14
C ASN A 103 0.63 -20.19 -9.02
N ASN A 104 1.34 -19.07 -8.81
CA ASN A 104 2.30 -18.92 -7.73
C ASN A 104 1.62 -18.98 -6.36
N VAL A 105 0.40 -18.46 -6.21
CA VAL A 105 -0.37 -18.56 -4.96
C VAL A 105 -0.87 -19.99 -4.74
N ASP A 106 -1.38 -20.66 -5.79
CA ASP A 106 -1.91 -22.01 -5.68
C ASP A 106 -0.86 -23.03 -5.19
N MET A 107 0.39 -22.89 -5.63
CA MET A 107 1.46 -23.78 -5.20
C MET A 107 1.83 -23.66 -3.70
N LEU A 108 1.47 -22.57 -3.01
CA LEU A 108 1.86 -22.36 -1.60
C LEU A 108 1.34 -23.48 -0.68
N ALA A 109 0.12 -23.95 -0.90
CA ALA A 109 -0.49 -25.00 -0.07
C ALA A 109 0.26 -26.33 -0.06
N THR A 110 1.11 -26.58 -1.09
CA THR A 110 1.89 -27.83 -1.24
C THR A 110 3.40 -27.59 -1.22
N SER A 111 3.83 -26.36 -0.95
CA SER A 111 5.23 -25.94 -0.91
C SER A 111 5.85 -26.19 0.47
N ASP A 112 7.16 -25.92 0.60
CA ASP A 112 7.88 -25.90 1.86
C ASP A 112 8.05 -24.49 2.45
N PHE A 113 7.22 -23.53 2.01
CA PHE A 113 7.19 -22.19 2.60
C PHE A 113 6.44 -22.20 3.94
N ASP A 114 7.05 -21.53 4.93
CA ASP A 114 6.43 -21.30 6.24
C ASP A 114 5.48 -20.12 6.23
N ALA A 115 5.74 -19.15 5.35
CA ALA A 115 4.92 -17.94 5.21
C ALA A 115 4.96 -17.34 3.80
N ALA A 116 3.97 -16.49 3.50
CA ALA A 116 3.93 -15.74 2.26
C ALA A 116 3.41 -14.30 2.45
N VAL A 117 4.08 -13.38 1.77
CA VAL A 117 3.65 -11.98 1.62
C VAL A 117 3.14 -11.82 0.20
N LEU A 118 1.86 -11.61 0.03
CA LEU A 118 1.21 -11.54 -1.27
C LEU A 118 1.16 -10.10 -1.80
N HIS A 119 1.40 -9.95 -3.08
CA HIS A 119 1.10 -8.73 -3.84
C HIS A 119 0.36 -9.13 -5.10
N VAL A 120 -0.96 -9.21 -4.99
CA VAL A 120 -1.84 -9.76 -6.03
C VAL A 120 -2.81 -8.69 -6.55
N TRP A 121 -3.13 -8.78 -7.85
CA TRP A 121 -4.00 -7.84 -8.54
C TRP A 121 -5.41 -8.41 -8.78
N GLN A 122 -5.58 -9.73 -8.54
CA GLN A 122 -6.84 -10.45 -8.68
C GLN A 122 -7.28 -11.04 -7.32
N PRO A 123 -7.67 -10.19 -6.33
CA PRO A 123 -7.92 -10.64 -4.97
C PRO A 123 -8.98 -11.72 -4.88
N ASP A 124 -10.08 -11.60 -5.63
CA ASP A 124 -11.18 -12.57 -5.59
C ASP A 124 -10.75 -13.95 -6.10
N ALA A 125 -9.88 -14.00 -7.11
CA ALA A 125 -9.39 -15.26 -7.67
C ALA A 125 -8.45 -16.01 -6.72
N VAL A 126 -7.66 -15.28 -5.93
CA VAL A 126 -6.66 -15.88 -5.03
C VAL A 126 -7.17 -16.13 -3.61
N ALA A 127 -8.25 -15.50 -3.17
CA ALA A 127 -8.76 -15.62 -1.81
C ALA A 127 -9.01 -17.10 -1.39
N PRO A 128 -9.64 -17.98 -2.19
CA PRO A 128 -9.80 -19.39 -1.85
C PRO A 128 -8.47 -20.15 -1.75
N LEU A 129 -7.48 -19.79 -2.60
CA LEU A 129 -6.16 -20.42 -2.61
C LEU A 129 -5.36 -20.04 -1.35
N VAL A 130 -5.50 -18.80 -0.92
CA VAL A 130 -4.90 -18.29 0.31
C VAL A 130 -5.45 -19.03 1.54
N MET A 131 -6.76 -19.19 1.62
CA MET A 131 -7.36 -19.96 2.73
C MET A 131 -6.89 -21.42 2.73
N ASN A 132 -6.77 -22.05 1.56
CA ASN A 132 -6.21 -23.39 1.45
C ASN A 132 -4.74 -23.44 1.92
N ALA A 133 -3.92 -22.46 1.60
CA ALA A 133 -2.52 -22.38 2.09
C ALA A 133 -2.47 -22.22 3.62
N ILE A 134 -3.35 -21.41 4.21
CA ILE A 134 -3.47 -21.24 5.67
C ILE A 134 -3.85 -22.58 6.34
N ASP A 135 -4.82 -23.29 5.78
CA ASP A 135 -5.26 -24.61 6.28
C ASP A 135 -4.12 -25.65 6.23
N ASN A 136 -3.15 -25.45 5.33
CA ASN A 136 -1.93 -26.25 5.24
C ASN A 136 -0.75 -25.71 6.06
N GLY A 137 -0.96 -24.68 6.89
CA GLY A 137 -0.01 -24.19 7.88
C GLY A 137 0.90 -23.03 7.41
N VAL A 138 0.67 -22.47 6.23
CA VAL A 138 1.41 -21.31 5.72
C VAL A 138 0.87 -20.04 6.33
N ALA A 139 1.71 -19.25 7.00
CA ALA A 139 1.33 -17.92 7.49
C ALA A 139 1.20 -16.93 6.32
N MET A 140 0.13 -16.14 6.29
CA MET A 140 -0.21 -15.32 5.12
C MET A 140 -0.49 -13.88 5.51
N MET A 141 -0.05 -12.94 4.69
CA MET A 141 -0.48 -11.54 4.69
C MET A 141 -0.50 -10.99 3.28
N THR A 142 -1.15 -9.84 3.07
CA THR A 142 -1.08 -9.11 1.80
C THR A 142 -0.35 -7.78 1.93
N PHE A 143 0.20 -7.35 0.82
CA PHE A 143 0.66 -5.99 0.59
C PHE A 143 -0.22 -5.34 -0.47
N PHE A 144 -0.59 -4.08 -0.27
CA PHE A 144 -1.36 -3.22 -1.15
C PHE A 144 -2.86 -3.57 -1.22
N SER A 145 -3.24 -4.73 -1.75
CA SER A 145 -4.64 -5.11 -1.91
C SER A 145 -5.10 -6.00 -0.76
N PRO A 146 -6.13 -5.62 0.01
CA PRO A 146 -6.78 -6.52 0.95
C PRO A 146 -7.47 -7.67 0.20
N LEU A 147 -7.55 -8.82 0.84
CA LEU A 147 -8.38 -9.94 0.37
C LEU A 147 -9.69 -9.92 1.13
N ALA A 148 -10.77 -9.52 0.46
CA ALA A 148 -12.09 -9.44 1.05
C ALA A 148 -12.47 -10.79 1.72
N ASP A 149 -13.12 -10.70 2.88
CA ASP A 149 -13.66 -11.83 3.64
C ASP A 149 -12.66 -12.90 4.12
N THR A 150 -11.35 -12.73 3.88
CA THR A 150 -10.34 -13.66 4.42
C THR A 150 -9.91 -13.33 5.83
N GLY A 151 -9.95 -12.05 6.21
CA GLY A 151 -9.51 -11.58 7.52
C GLY A 151 -7.99 -11.62 7.74
N ILE A 152 -7.18 -11.89 6.72
CA ILE A 152 -5.71 -11.89 6.86
C ILE A 152 -5.16 -10.47 6.95
N PRO A 153 -4.01 -10.25 7.64
CA PRO A 153 -3.41 -8.94 7.75
C PRO A 153 -3.05 -8.35 6.40
N VAL A 154 -3.22 -7.04 6.26
CA VAL A 154 -2.80 -6.27 5.08
C VAL A 154 -1.92 -5.10 5.49
N PHE A 155 -0.82 -4.90 4.78
CA PHE A 155 -0.01 -3.70 4.86
C PHE A 155 -0.23 -2.84 3.63
N ARG A 156 -0.53 -1.55 3.82
CA ARG A 156 -0.81 -0.58 2.76
C ARG A 156 0.08 0.65 2.92
N SER A 157 0.35 1.35 1.83
CA SER A 157 0.90 2.70 1.88
C SER A 157 -0.24 3.73 1.95
N ASP A 158 -0.08 4.80 2.73
CA ASP A 158 -1.07 5.90 2.78
C ASP A 158 -0.95 6.79 1.53
N GLU A 159 -1.32 6.22 0.39
CA GLU A 159 -1.20 6.89 -0.91
C GLU A 159 -2.23 8.00 -1.12
N ALA A 160 -3.38 7.91 -0.43
CA ALA A 160 -4.50 8.83 -0.64
C ALA A 160 -4.14 10.28 -0.26
N GLY A 161 -3.51 10.46 0.91
CA GLY A 161 -3.05 11.79 1.35
C GLY A 161 -2.00 12.39 0.42
N GLY A 162 -1.06 11.55 -0.04
CA GLY A 162 -0.03 11.96 -0.99
C GLY A 162 -0.59 12.34 -2.36
N SER A 163 -1.48 11.51 -2.92
CA SER A 163 -2.14 11.77 -4.20
C SER A 163 -3.00 13.03 -4.15
N PHE A 164 -3.76 13.24 -3.07
CA PHE A 164 -4.51 14.49 -2.86
C PHE A 164 -3.57 15.71 -2.86
N ALA A 165 -2.48 15.67 -2.10
CA ALA A 165 -1.54 16.78 -2.02
C ALA A 165 -0.88 17.11 -3.37
N MET A 166 -0.58 16.10 -4.20
CA MET A 166 -0.02 16.30 -5.53
C MET A 166 -1.05 16.84 -6.52
N GLY A 167 -2.30 16.37 -6.46
CA GLY A 167 -3.39 16.93 -7.27
C GLY A 167 -3.65 18.40 -6.98
N ALA A 168 -3.68 18.77 -5.69
CA ALA A 168 -3.80 20.16 -5.26
C ALA A 168 -2.61 21.00 -5.76
N SER A 169 -1.36 20.52 -5.57
CA SER A 169 -0.17 21.22 -6.02
C SER A 169 -0.16 21.44 -7.54
N ALA A 170 -0.49 20.41 -8.32
CA ALA A 170 -0.57 20.52 -9.77
C ALA A 170 -1.60 21.58 -10.22
N ALA A 171 -2.76 21.61 -9.59
CA ALA A 171 -3.80 22.61 -9.88
C ALA A 171 -3.36 24.03 -9.48
N GLU A 172 -2.72 24.20 -8.32
CA GLU A 172 -2.17 25.50 -7.87
C GLU A 172 -1.17 26.05 -8.90
N GLN A 173 -0.24 25.21 -9.37
CA GLN A 173 0.79 25.64 -10.33
C GLN A 173 0.20 25.93 -11.71
N TRP A 174 -0.75 25.12 -12.16
CA TRP A 174 -1.44 25.37 -13.43
C TRP A 174 -2.21 26.68 -13.42
N VAL A 175 -3.05 26.91 -12.41
CA VAL A 175 -3.86 28.14 -12.27
C VAL A 175 -2.98 29.38 -12.11
N ALA A 176 -1.88 29.29 -11.37
CA ALA A 176 -0.94 30.40 -11.23
C ALA A 176 -0.27 30.78 -12.56
N ALA A 177 0.06 29.77 -13.39
CA ALA A 177 0.67 30.00 -14.71
C ALA A 177 -0.37 30.42 -15.78
N HIS A 178 -1.61 29.97 -15.64
CA HIS A 178 -2.68 30.11 -16.66
C HIS A 178 -4.03 30.46 -16.04
N PRO A 179 -4.18 31.67 -15.44
CA PRO A 179 -5.41 32.04 -14.72
C PRO A 179 -6.67 32.05 -15.59
N ASP A 180 -6.52 32.19 -16.89
CA ASP A 180 -7.64 32.25 -17.85
C ASP A 180 -7.92 30.92 -18.57
N LYS A 181 -7.17 29.85 -18.26
CA LYS A 181 -7.37 28.55 -18.88
C LYS A 181 -8.04 27.57 -17.91
N PRO A 182 -9.00 26.75 -18.39
CA PRO A 182 -9.62 25.74 -17.55
C PRO A 182 -8.61 24.64 -17.18
N VAL A 183 -8.86 23.97 -16.05
CA VAL A 183 -8.19 22.72 -15.70
C VAL A 183 -8.89 21.57 -16.41
N VAL A 184 -8.11 20.78 -17.15
CA VAL A 184 -8.57 19.55 -17.81
C VAL A 184 -7.60 18.42 -17.41
N THR A 185 -8.11 17.44 -16.66
CA THR A 185 -7.28 16.36 -16.12
C THR A 185 -7.63 15.01 -16.70
N VAL A 186 -6.65 14.12 -16.74
CA VAL A 186 -6.78 12.70 -17.08
C VAL A 186 -5.86 11.87 -16.20
N GLN A 187 -6.27 10.66 -15.90
CA GLN A 187 -5.47 9.67 -15.21
C GLN A 187 -5.18 8.51 -16.17
N LEU A 188 -3.96 7.98 -16.12
CA LEU A 188 -3.49 6.86 -16.95
C LEU A 188 -3.11 5.73 -15.99
N GLY A 189 -3.89 4.66 -15.95
CA GLY A 189 -3.71 3.62 -14.95
C GLY A 189 -4.67 2.45 -15.12
N TRP A 190 -5.36 2.08 -14.05
CA TRP A 190 -6.25 0.93 -13.97
C TRP A 190 -7.64 1.35 -13.46
N PRO A 191 -8.58 1.75 -14.34
CA PRO A 191 -9.87 2.33 -13.95
C PRO A 191 -10.74 1.40 -13.09
N ASP A 192 -10.60 0.08 -13.26
CA ASP A 192 -11.39 -0.92 -12.56
C ASP A 192 -10.72 -1.47 -11.29
N HIS A 193 -9.49 -1.02 -10.97
CA HIS A 193 -8.77 -1.49 -9.79
C HIS A 193 -9.14 -0.65 -8.56
N THR A 194 -9.87 -1.25 -7.61
CA THR A 194 -10.44 -0.57 -6.43
C THR A 194 -9.38 0.16 -5.61
N GLU A 195 -8.22 -0.48 -5.34
CA GLU A 195 -7.18 0.10 -4.48
C GLU A 195 -6.44 1.25 -5.17
N VAL A 196 -6.18 1.14 -6.47
CA VAL A 196 -5.61 2.24 -7.27
C VAL A 196 -6.58 3.41 -7.30
N LYS A 197 -7.86 3.13 -7.55
CA LYS A 197 -8.89 4.15 -7.59
C LYS A 197 -9.00 4.90 -6.26
N SER A 198 -9.11 4.20 -5.14
CA SER A 198 -9.28 4.80 -3.81
C SER A 198 -8.00 5.45 -3.26
N GLY A 199 -6.82 4.93 -3.60
CA GLY A 199 -5.53 5.44 -3.13
C GLY A 199 -4.92 6.50 -4.03
N ARG A 200 -5.18 6.47 -5.34
CA ARG A 200 -4.52 7.35 -6.32
C ARG A 200 -5.51 8.21 -7.08
N THR A 201 -6.39 7.60 -7.91
CA THR A 201 -7.27 8.31 -8.84
C THR A 201 -8.19 9.33 -8.15
N ASP A 202 -9.07 8.86 -7.25
CA ASP A 202 -10.09 9.69 -6.62
C ASP A 202 -9.48 10.78 -5.72
N PRO A 203 -8.47 10.49 -4.86
CA PRO A 203 -7.83 11.52 -4.05
C PRO A 203 -7.10 12.58 -4.88
N PHE A 204 -6.44 12.19 -5.98
CA PHE A 204 -5.79 13.15 -6.88
C PHE A 204 -6.78 14.14 -7.48
N VAL A 205 -7.91 13.64 -7.99
CA VAL A 205 -8.98 14.48 -8.53
C VAL A 205 -9.60 15.36 -7.45
N ALA A 206 -9.81 14.84 -6.23
CA ALA A 206 -10.28 15.62 -5.10
C ALA A 206 -9.30 16.74 -4.71
N GLY A 207 -7.98 16.49 -4.82
CA GLY A 207 -6.95 17.51 -4.65
C GLY A 207 -7.09 18.64 -5.65
N ILE A 208 -7.28 18.34 -6.94
CA ILE A 208 -7.55 19.36 -7.97
C ILE A 208 -8.81 20.15 -7.62
N GLU A 209 -9.91 19.45 -7.29
CA GLU A 209 -11.17 20.08 -6.95
C GLU A 209 -11.07 21.03 -5.75
N SER A 210 -10.23 20.69 -4.76
CA SER A 210 -10.01 21.54 -3.58
C SER A 210 -9.44 22.92 -3.90
N VAL A 211 -8.73 23.04 -5.03
CA VAL A 211 -8.12 24.29 -5.51
C VAL A 211 -9.05 25.07 -6.41
N VAL A 212 -9.63 24.41 -7.41
CA VAL A 212 -10.42 25.11 -8.44
C VAL A 212 -11.91 25.18 -8.12
N GLY A 213 -12.39 24.36 -7.19
CA GLY A 213 -13.79 24.25 -6.80
C GLY A 213 -14.56 23.27 -7.67
N ALA A 214 -15.61 22.69 -7.10
CA ALA A 214 -16.47 21.73 -7.77
C ALA A 214 -17.08 22.29 -9.07
N GLY A 215 -16.97 21.54 -10.15
CA GLY A 215 -17.51 21.91 -11.46
C GLY A 215 -16.69 22.95 -12.26
N ASN A 216 -15.55 23.41 -11.73
CA ASN A 216 -14.66 24.36 -12.42
C ASN A 216 -13.48 23.66 -13.13
N TYR A 217 -13.55 22.36 -13.32
CA TYR A 217 -12.58 21.58 -14.07
C TYR A 217 -13.27 20.49 -14.89
N THR A 218 -12.56 19.93 -15.85
CA THR A 218 -13.01 18.77 -16.62
C THR A 218 -12.14 17.58 -16.26
N ASN A 219 -12.74 16.50 -15.75
CA ASN A 219 -12.06 15.23 -15.55
C ASN A 219 -12.44 14.28 -16.70
N LEU A 220 -11.44 13.85 -17.47
CA LEU A 220 -11.61 12.90 -18.57
C LEU A 220 -11.71 11.44 -18.06
N GLY A 221 -11.49 11.23 -16.77
CA GLY A 221 -11.49 9.93 -16.14
C GLY A 221 -10.15 9.20 -16.20
N CYS A 222 -10.11 8.01 -15.61
CA CYS A 222 -8.96 7.11 -15.70
C CYS A 222 -9.08 6.27 -16.96
N ILE A 223 -8.01 6.28 -17.75
CA ILE A 223 -7.91 5.51 -19.01
C ILE A 223 -7.02 4.29 -18.77
N ASP A 224 -7.48 3.12 -19.19
CA ASP A 224 -6.77 1.87 -19.03
C ASP A 224 -5.45 1.86 -19.81
N SER A 225 -4.35 1.82 -19.07
CA SER A 225 -2.97 1.74 -19.56
C SER A 225 -2.47 0.32 -19.72
N LYS A 226 -3.28 -0.69 -19.41
CA LYS A 226 -2.94 -2.13 -19.48
C LYS A 226 -1.59 -2.49 -18.85
N GLY A 227 -1.16 -1.72 -17.83
CA GLY A 227 0.09 -1.92 -17.12
C GLY A 227 1.36 -1.83 -17.97
N SER A 228 1.36 -1.06 -19.07
CA SER A 228 2.53 -0.95 -19.91
C SER A 228 2.76 0.45 -20.49
N ALA A 229 4.04 0.83 -20.67
CA ALA A 229 4.41 2.10 -21.29
C ALA A 229 3.89 2.22 -22.73
N ASP A 230 3.90 1.15 -23.51
CA ASP A 230 3.42 1.19 -24.89
C ASP A 230 1.92 1.47 -24.98
N ALA A 231 1.12 0.79 -24.16
CA ALA A 231 -0.33 1.05 -24.12
C ALA A 231 -0.63 2.44 -23.56
N THR A 232 0.14 2.91 -22.58
CA THR A 232 0.03 4.27 -22.04
C THR A 232 0.34 5.32 -23.13
N LYS A 233 1.38 5.08 -23.95
CA LYS A 233 1.71 5.95 -25.08
C LYS A 233 0.56 6.05 -26.08
N GLU A 234 -0.04 4.93 -26.44
CA GLU A 234 -1.19 4.88 -27.36
C GLU A 234 -2.40 5.61 -26.75
N ALA A 235 -2.74 5.34 -25.48
CA ALA A 235 -3.84 5.99 -24.78
C ALA A 235 -3.64 7.51 -24.74
N MET A 236 -2.45 7.97 -24.33
CA MET A 236 -2.16 9.41 -24.25
C MET A 236 -2.18 10.08 -25.61
N ALA A 237 -1.64 9.45 -26.67
CA ALA A 237 -1.70 9.99 -28.03
C ALA A 237 -3.16 10.19 -28.50
N ASN A 238 -4.04 9.24 -28.20
CA ASN A 238 -5.47 9.36 -28.51
C ASN A 238 -6.14 10.50 -27.72
N ILE A 239 -5.78 10.67 -26.46
CA ILE A 239 -6.27 11.77 -25.61
C ILE A 239 -5.86 13.12 -26.20
N LEU A 240 -4.61 13.28 -26.61
CA LEU A 240 -4.09 14.53 -27.19
C LEU A 240 -4.81 14.94 -28.48
N ILE A 241 -5.29 13.95 -29.26
CA ILE A 241 -6.08 14.20 -30.47
C ILE A 241 -7.53 14.64 -30.12
N THR A 242 -8.15 13.95 -29.17
CA THR A 242 -9.57 14.14 -28.83
C THR A 242 -9.80 15.26 -27.82
N ASN A 243 -8.82 15.52 -26.97
CA ASN A 243 -8.85 16.52 -25.89
C ASN A 243 -7.53 17.31 -25.86
N PRO A 244 -7.26 18.16 -26.85
CA PRO A 244 -5.98 18.88 -26.99
C PRO A 244 -5.69 19.85 -25.82
N ASP A 245 -6.72 20.20 -25.05
CA ASP A 245 -6.62 21.12 -23.92
C ASP A 245 -6.28 20.42 -22.59
N VAL A 246 -6.07 19.09 -22.58
CA VAL A 246 -5.63 18.36 -21.39
C VAL A 246 -4.34 18.95 -20.84
N ASN A 247 -4.28 19.20 -19.51
CA ASN A 247 -3.20 19.98 -18.92
C ASN A 247 -2.74 19.53 -17.52
N ILE A 248 -3.48 18.64 -16.85
CA ILE A 248 -3.00 17.95 -15.65
C ILE A 248 -3.13 16.46 -15.89
N ILE A 249 -2.01 15.74 -15.92
CA ILE A 249 -1.94 14.33 -16.28
C ILE A 249 -1.36 13.57 -15.11
N TYR A 250 -2.07 12.53 -14.66
CA TYR A 250 -1.60 11.64 -13.62
C TYR A 250 -1.31 10.25 -14.20
N SER A 251 -0.03 9.88 -14.22
CA SER A 251 0.43 8.52 -14.54
C SER A 251 0.49 7.72 -13.25
N GLU A 252 -0.38 6.73 -13.08
CA GLU A 252 -0.62 6.07 -11.79
C GLU A 252 0.45 5.02 -11.39
N ALA A 253 1.52 4.91 -12.16
CA ALA A 253 2.72 4.13 -11.83
C ALA A 253 3.94 4.57 -12.64
N GLY A 254 5.14 4.37 -12.08
CA GLY A 254 6.40 4.81 -12.69
C GLY A 254 6.77 4.08 -13.98
N ASP A 255 6.29 2.87 -14.20
CA ASP A 255 6.47 2.11 -15.45
C ASP A 255 5.53 2.56 -16.58
N LEU A 256 4.47 3.30 -16.29
CA LEU A 256 3.58 3.90 -17.27
C LEU A 256 4.10 5.26 -17.78
N THR A 257 4.76 6.01 -16.92
CA THR A 257 5.19 7.40 -17.15
C THR A 257 6.05 7.60 -18.42
N PRO A 258 7.00 6.69 -18.75
CA PRO A 258 7.77 6.83 -20.00
C PRO A 258 6.89 6.85 -21.25
N GLY A 259 5.79 6.08 -21.26
CA GLY A 259 4.82 6.07 -22.36
C GLY A 259 4.06 7.39 -22.48
N CYS A 260 3.58 7.92 -21.33
CA CYS A 260 2.93 9.22 -21.26
C CYS A 260 3.86 10.32 -21.81
N MET A 261 5.08 10.42 -21.28
CA MET A 261 6.05 11.44 -21.69
C MET A 261 6.43 11.31 -23.17
N ALA A 262 6.58 10.08 -23.70
CA ALA A 262 6.88 9.87 -25.12
C ALA A 262 5.73 10.37 -26.03
N ALA A 263 4.47 10.15 -25.67
CA ALA A 263 3.34 10.67 -26.42
C ALA A 263 3.28 12.19 -26.41
N LEU A 264 3.59 12.82 -25.28
CA LEU A 264 3.66 14.28 -25.16
C LEU A 264 4.78 14.87 -26.06
N VAL A 265 5.97 14.25 -26.05
CA VAL A 265 7.10 14.67 -26.90
C VAL A 265 6.75 14.53 -28.39
N ASP A 266 6.16 13.41 -28.80
CA ASP A 266 5.73 13.18 -30.18
C ASP A 266 4.70 14.23 -30.65
N ALA A 267 3.90 14.77 -29.73
CA ALA A 267 2.93 15.85 -29.97
C ALA A 267 3.54 17.26 -29.88
N GLY A 268 4.85 17.39 -29.67
CA GLY A 268 5.53 18.68 -29.45
C GLY A 268 5.23 19.34 -28.11
N ARG A 269 4.84 18.55 -27.12
CA ARG A 269 4.53 18.92 -25.74
C ARG A 269 5.57 18.31 -24.78
N GLY A 270 5.29 18.22 -23.51
CA GLY A 270 6.18 17.59 -22.52
C GLY A 270 7.24 18.55 -21.96
N THR A 271 7.12 19.87 -22.23
CA THR A 271 8.14 20.86 -21.85
C THR A 271 7.58 22.00 -20.99
N MET A 272 8.46 22.56 -20.17
CA MET A 272 8.21 23.75 -19.35
C MET A 272 9.21 24.87 -19.66
N ASP A 273 9.04 26.01 -19.03
CA ASP A 273 9.98 27.13 -19.05
C ASP A 273 10.46 27.42 -17.63
N ASN A 274 11.62 26.88 -17.25
CA ASN A 274 12.17 27.02 -15.89
C ASN A 274 11.17 26.62 -14.78
N GLY A 275 10.45 25.53 -14.98
CA GLY A 275 9.44 25.02 -14.06
C GLY A 275 8.04 25.65 -14.22
N VAL A 276 7.87 26.63 -15.11
CA VAL A 276 6.55 27.18 -15.42
C VAL A 276 5.86 26.34 -16.47
N PRO A 277 4.65 25.81 -16.21
CA PRO A 277 3.91 24.98 -17.15
C PRO A 277 3.59 25.74 -18.46
N LYS A 278 3.82 25.09 -19.60
CA LYS A 278 3.42 25.63 -20.92
C LYS A 278 2.10 25.02 -21.39
N THR A 279 2.06 23.73 -21.46
CA THR A 279 0.92 22.96 -22.00
C THR A 279 0.33 21.97 -20.99
N GLU A 280 1.15 21.45 -20.05
CA GLU A 280 0.70 20.53 -19.02
C GLU A 280 1.66 20.45 -17.82
N ILE A 281 1.16 19.80 -16.77
CA ILE A 281 1.92 19.24 -15.65
C ILE A 281 1.66 17.73 -15.61
N VAL A 282 2.72 16.94 -15.53
CA VAL A 282 2.64 15.49 -15.35
C VAL A 282 3.02 15.14 -13.91
N VAL A 283 2.24 14.23 -13.33
CA VAL A 283 2.44 13.66 -12.00
C VAL A 283 2.53 12.15 -12.12
N SER A 284 3.36 11.48 -11.31
CA SER A 284 3.57 10.05 -11.34
C SER A 284 3.56 9.40 -9.95
N VAL A 285 3.90 8.11 -9.89
CA VAL A 285 4.06 7.30 -8.67
C VAL A 285 5.34 6.48 -8.76
N ASP A 286 5.81 5.91 -7.65
CA ASP A 286 7.00 5.08 -7.45
C ASP A 286 8.32 5.86 -7.38
N CYS A 287 8.45 6.96 -8.09
CA CYS A 287 9.63 7.83 -8.11
C CYS A 287 10.95 7.10 -8.46
N PRO A 288 11.06 6.37 -9.58
CA PRO A 288 12.34 5.82 -10.00
C PRO A 288 13.36 6.91 -10.33
N VAL A 289 14.67 6.55 -10.39
CA VAL A 289 15.75 7.54 -10.69
C VAL A 289 15.50 8.30 -11.98
N SER A 290 14.96 7.63 -12.99
CA SER A 290 14.60 8.27 -14.27
C SER A 290 13.60 9.42 -14.08
N GLU A 291 12.59 9.23 -13.21
CA GLU A 291 11.64 10.30 -12.88
C GLU A 291 12.27 11.41 -12.07
N LEU A 292 13.17 11.14 -11.12
CA LEU A 292 13.89 12.19 -10.39
C LEU A 292 14.62 13.15 -11.34
N LYS A 293 15.26 12.60 -12.38
CA LYS A 293 15.95 13.40 -13.40
C LYS A 293 14.98 14.31 -14.15
N GLU A 294 13.82 13.78 -14.52
CA GLU A 294 12.78 14.57 -15.19
C GLU A 294 12.12 15.60 -14.25
N ILE A 295 11.82 15.23 -13.02
CA ILE A 295 11.19 16.12 -12.02
C ILE A 295 12.07 17.34 -11.77
N PHE A 296 13.38 17.16 -11.57
CA PHE A 296 14.32 18.24 -11.30
C PHE A 296 14.95 18.87 -12.55
N ASN A 297 14.61 18.38 -13.74
CA ASN A 297 14.85 19.10 -14.99
C ASN A 297 13.83 20.25 -15.12
N PRO A 298 14.24 21.54 -15.05
CA PRO A 298 13.30 22.66 -15.05
C PRO A 298 12.50 22.79 -16.35
N ASN A 299 12.91 22.09 -17.40
CA ASN A 299 12.25 22.14 -18.71
C ASN A 299 11.36 20.93 -19.01
N SER A 300 11.30 19.90 -18.16
CA SER A 300 10.39 18.78 -18.28
C SER A 300 9.02 19.07 -17.66
N SER A 301 7.94 18.57 -18.22
CA SER A 301 6.60 18.68 -17.65
C SER A 301 6.31 17.68 -16.53
N LEU A 302 7.12 16.63 -16.33
CA LEU A 302 7.05 15.76 -15.16
C LEU A 302 7.59 16.50 -13.93
N LYS A 303 6.73 16.82 -12.96
CA LYS A 303 7.08 17.66 -11.83
C LYS A 303 6.85 17.06 -10.46
N MET A 304 6.16 15.95 -10.39
CA MET A 304 5.84 15.29 -9.14
C MET A 304 5.81 13.78 -9.30
N SER A 305 6.19 13.07 -8.24
CA SER A 305 5.97 11.63 -8.14
C SER A 305 5.71 11.23 -6.70
N LEU A 306 4.75 10.34 -6.45
CA LEU A 306 4.51 9.78 -5.14
C LEU A 306 5.57 8.73 -4.83
N GLY A 307 6.59 9.12 -4.08
CA GLY A 307 7.65 8.23 -3.65
C GLY A 307 7.13 7.22 -2.64
N LEU A 308 7.30 5.95 -2.95
CA LEU A 308 7.01 4.84 -2.06
C LEU A 308 8.33 4.35 -1.44
N PRO A 309 8.48 4.25 -0.09
CA PRO A 309 9.73 3.88 0.56
C PRO A 309 9.96 2.35 0.54
N PRO A 310 10.71 1.77 -0.42
CA PRO A 310 10.78 0.33 -0.60
C PRO A 310 11.49 -0.39 0.56
N ILE A 311 12.57 0.18 1.13
CA ILE A 311 13.29 -0.44 2.25
C ILE A 311 12.41 -0.45 3.49
N GLN A 312 11.89 0.71 3.90
CA GLN A 312 11.05 0.82 5.09
C GLN A 312 9.79 -0.05 4.99
N THR A 313 9.16 -0.08 3.82
CA THR A 313 7.99 -0.93 3.55
C THR A 313 8.32 -2.41 3.72
N SER A 314 9.44 -2.87 3.14
CA SER A 314 9.82 -4.27 3.21
C SER A 314 10.20 -4.71 4.61
N GLU A 315 10.92 -3.87 5.37
CA GLU A 315 11.26 -4.16 6.77
C GLU A 315 10.01 -4.35 7.63
N LYS A 316 9.03 -3.43 7.51
CA LYS A 316 7.75 -3.54 8.21
C LYS A 316 6.96 -4.79 7.80
N ILE A 317 6.89 -5.10 6.52
CA ILE A 317 6.20 -6.29 6.00
C ILE A 317 6.84 -7.58 6.54
N ILE A 318 8.17 -7.65 6.58
CA ILE A 318 8.87 -8.81 7.14
C ILE A 318 8.59 -8.93 8.64
N ASP A 319 8.58 -7.82 9.40
CA ASP A 319 8.22 -7.85 10.82
C ASP A 319 6.80 -8.37 11.04
N ILE A 320 5.85 -7.94 10.22
CA ILE A 320 4.45 -8.38 10.31
C ILE A 320 4.33 -9.88 10.00
N ILE A 321 4.88 -10.35 8.89
CA ILE A 321 4.70 -11.76 8.51
C ILE A 321 5.42 -12.71 9.47
N VAL A 322 6.54 -12.30 10.03
CA VAL A 322 7.21 -13.06 11.11
C VAL A 322 6.34 -13.07 12.35
N GLY A 323 5.72 -11.94 12.73
CA GLY A 323 4.78 -11.86 13.84
C GLY A 323 3.56 -12.77 13.65
N VAL A 324 3.02 -12.84 12.42
CA VAL A 324 1.93 -13.79 12.08
C VAL A 324 2.41 -15.24 12.23
N TYR A 325 3.57 -15.57 11.70
CA TYR A 325 4.16 -16.89 11.80
C TYR A 325 4.41 -17.33 13.25
N LEU A 326 4.86 -16.44 14.11
CA LEU A 326 5.10 -16.70 15.53
C LEU A 326 3.82 -16.70 16.38
N GLY A 327 2.68 -16.25 15.82
CA GLY A 327 1.41 -16.12 16.53
C GLY A 327 1.32 -14.87 17.41
N GLU A 328 2.20 -13.90 17.22
CA GLU A 328 2.17 -12.58 17.87
C GLU A 328 1.12 -11.66 17.23
N ILE A 329 0.88 -11.85 15.92
CA ILE A 329 -0.19 -11.22 15.14
C ILE A 329 -1.15 -12.32 14.72
N ALA A 330 -2.46 -12.05 14.82
CA ALA A 330 -3.47 -13.02 14.44
C ALA A 330 -3.43 -13.29 12.93
N GLN A 331 -3.43 -14.58 12.53
CA GLN A 331 -3.49 -14.98 11.12
C GLN A 331 -4.79 -14.52 10.44
N VAL A 332 -5.89 -14.55 11.18
CA VAL A 332 -7.21 -14.10 10.73
C VAL A 332 -7.88 -13.31 11.84
N SER A 333 -8.42 -12.15 11.50
CA SER A 333 -9.19 -11.29 12.42
C SER A 333 -10.41 -10.69 11.71
N THR A 334 -11.38 -10.22 12.50
CA THR A 334 -12.57 -9.55 11.96
C THR A 334 -12.83 -8.26 12.76
N PRO A 335 -12.63 -7.08 12.13
CA PRO A 335 -12.12 -6.88 10.77
C PRO A 335 -10.67 -7.36 10.61
N ALA A 336 -10.21 -7.52 9.36
CA ALA A 336 -8.81 -7.77 9.05
C ALA A 336 -7.92 -6.66 9.65
N GLU A 337 -6.71 -7.03 10.11
CA GLU A 337 -5.77 -6.04 10.61
C GLU A 337 -5.17 -5.26 9.43
N GLU A 338 -5.42 -3.97 9.37
CA GLU A 338 -4.86 -3.05 8.39
C GLU A 338 -3.74 -2.23 9.00
N LEU A 339 -2.56 -2.31 8.39
CA LEU A 339 -1.35 -1.62 8.80
C LEU A 339 -0.91 -0.66 7.68
N PHE A 340 -0.48 0.54 8.06
CA PHE A 340 -0.14 1.57 7.08
C PHE A 340 1.32 2.00 7.19
N GLY A 341 1.93 2.26 6.03
CA GLY A 341 3.23 2.89 5.87
C GLY A 341 3.12 4.29 5.29
N ASP A 342 4.14 5.10 5.54
CA ASP A 342 4.22 6.45 5.01
C ASP A 342 4.53 6.44 3.51
N VAL A 343 4.21 7.54 2.84
CA VAL A 343 4.63 7.88 1.47
C VAL A 343 5.41 9.19 1.49
N TYR A 344 6.15 9.47 0.42
CA TYR A 344 6.94 10.69 0.29
C TYR A 344 6.61 11.41 -1.03
N PRO A 345 5.68 12.36 -1.05
CA PRO A 345 5.36 13.12 -2.24
C PRO A 345 6.56 13.96 -2.68
N VAL A 346 7.22 13.55 -3.76
CA VAL A 346 8.29 14.33 -4.39
C VAL A 346 7.66 15.38 -5.28
N ASP A 347 7.80 16.63 -4.89
CA ASP A 347 7.19 17.79 -5.55
C ASP A 347 8.27 18.84 -5.83
N PHE A 348 8.53 19.09 -7.10
CA PHE A 348 9.52 20.07 -7.56
C PHE A 348 9.32 21.47 -6.96
N TYR A 349 8.08 21.85 -6.73
CA TYR A 349 7.74 23.20 -6.24
C TYR A 349 7.87 23.34 -4.72
N LYS A 350 7.93 22.23 -4.00
CA LYS A 350 7.89 22.22 -2.52
C LYS A 350 9.18 21.71 -1.89
N LEU A 351 9.95 20.86 -2.60
CA LEU A 351 11.13 20.19 -2.06
C LEU A 351 12.40 20.60 -2.79
N LYS A 352 13.50 20.60 -2.05
CA LYS A 352 14.84 20.77 -2.64
C LYS A 352 15.40 19.40 -3.06
N LEU A 353 16.15 19.39 -4.15
CA LEU A 353 16.78 18.18 -4.67
C LEU A 353 17.62 17.45 -3.61
N ALA A 354 18.41 18.17 -2.81
CA ALA A 354 19.23 17.58 -1.75
C ALA A 354 18.42 16.82 -0.69
N GLU A 355 17.22 17.31 -0.34
CA GLU A 355 16.30 16.65 0.60
C GLU A 355 15.76 15.34 -0.01
N VAL A 356 15.35 15.41 -1.27
CA VAL A 356 14.84 14.25 -2.02
C VAL A 356 15.92 13.20 -2.21
N ILE A 357 17.14 13.59 -2.57
CA ILE A 357 18.28 12.64 -2.71
C ILE A 357 18.59 11.97 -1.36
N THR A 358 18.53 12.70 -0.26
CA THR A 358 18.75 12.13 1.08
C THR A 358 17.72 11.04 1.37
N TRP A 359 16.43 11.32 1.14
CA TRP A 359 15.36 10.34 1.29
C TRP A 359 15.53 9.16 0.33
N TYR A 360 15.83 9.45 -0.95
CA TYR A 360 15.98 8.43 -1.98
C TYR A 360 17.11 7.45 -1.65
N ASN A 361 18.29 7.97 -1.31
CA ASN A 361 19.44 7.14 -0.93
C ASN A 361 19.13 6.24 0.27
N LEU A 362 18.41 6.77 1.26
CA LEU A 362 17.98 5.99 2.42
C LEU A 362 17.01 4.87 2.02
N GLN A 363 16.04 5.17 1.14
CA GLN A 363 14.95 4.23 0.82
C GLN A 363 15.29 3.23 -0.28
N PHE A 364 16.21 3.57 -1.19
CA PHE A 364 16.62 2.67 -2.28
C PHE A 364 18.01 2.08 -2.09
N GLY A 365 18.71 2.43 -0.99
CA GLY A 365 20.06 1.94 -0.72
C GLY A 365 21.11 2.42 -1.71
N THR A 366 20.90 3.59 -2.30
CA THR A 366 21.78 4.20 -3.31
C THR A 366 22.73 5.24 -2.70
N ASN A 367 23.61 5.80 -3.50
CA ASN A 367 24.53 6.90 -3.13
C ASN A 367 24.49 8.00 -4.19
N LEU A 368 23.28 8.37 -4.64
CA LEU A 368 23.10 9.43 -5.64
C LEU A 368 23.57 10.78 -5.09
N THR A 369 24.10 11.60 -5.98
CA THR A 369 24.46 13.00 -5.77
C THR A 369 23.59 13.90 -6.64
N GLU A 370 23.61 15.22 -6.40
CA GLU A 370 22.92 16.17 -7.28
C GLU A 370 23.44 16.10 -8.73
N ALA A 371 24.73 15.83 -8.92
CA ALA A 371 25.29 15.67 -10.25
C ALA A 371 24.74 14.44 -11.01
N ASP A 372 24.39 13.37 -10.32
CA ASP A 372 23.78 12.19 -10.94
C ASP A 372 22.36 12.47 -11.46
N ILE A 373 21.70 13.47 -10.91
CA ILE A 373 20.35 13.88 -11.28
C ILE A 373 20.36 15.02 -12.30
N LEU A 374 21.19 16.03 -12.09
CA LEU A 374 21.19 17.24 -12.93
C LEU A 374 22.10 17.13 -14.19
N GLY A 375 23.02 16.18 -14.21
CA GLY A 375 23.95 15.94 -15.32
C GLY A 375 25.24 16.70 -15.23
#